data_5a2d8bb8e34d6baf2c50f0c30a6b6d5b
#
_entry.id   5a2d8bb8e34d6baf2c50f0c30a6b6d5b
#
_cell.length_a   1.000
_cell.length_b   1.000
_cell.length_c   1.000
_cell.angle_alpha   90.00
_cell.angle_beta   90.00
_cell.angle_gamma   90.00
#
_symmetry.space_group_name_H-M   'P 1'
#
loop_
_entity.id
_entity.type
_entity.pdbx_description
1 polymer ?
#
loop_
_entity_poly.entity_id
_entity_poly.type
_entity_poly.pdbx_seq_one_letter_code
_entity_poly.pdbx_strand_id
1 'polypeptide(L)'
;MTTITLPPPNARYQFSILPEIFKQGLPDTDADTFDYAKENFGLIPRAYPSDGTMEDVESKTPWQRFEHYVKTLNGNAEEGTEYKVLYLGRHGQGYHNVAESRYGTKLWDDYWARQEGDEHAHWADAHLTEIGEQQARDVNTFWRTALADAKVPAPETYYTSPFYRCLQTASLSFSSLDLPADRPFVPVVKELLRETNGVHTCDRRGASSIIRKDFPMYVLEKGLPETDVSWTPDRRETPVEHILREHVLLEQVFAEDEHEFISFTAHSGTIAAVLGAVGHRRFALPTGGVIPIVVKGEKLIR
;
A
#
# COMPACT_ATOMS: atom_id res chain seq x y z
N MET A 1 21.37 -7.54 -9.15
CA MET A 1 21.52 -8.53 -8.05
C MET A 1 20.32 -8.37 -7.15
N THR A 2 19.45 -9.36 -7.09
CA THR A 2 18.32 -9.36 -6.16
C THR A 2 18.89 -9.54 -4.76
N THR A 3 18.83 -8.51 -3.93
CA THR A 3 19.28 -8.61 -2.55
C THR A 3 18.25 -9.47 -1.82
N ILE A 4 18.58 -10.70 -1.50
CA ILE A 4 17.74 -11.53 -0.63
C ILE A 4 17.85 -10.89 0.76
N THR A 5 16.79 -10.23 1.19
CA THR A 5 16.71 -9.68 2.54
C THR A 5 16.52 -10.86 3.48
N LEU A 6 17.49 -11.15 4.34
CA LEU A 6 17.32 -12.19 5.35
C LEU A 6 16.18 -11.79 6.30
N PRO A 7 15.30 -12.74 6.64
CA PRO A 7 14.19 -12.44 7.56
C PRO A 7 14.76 -12.03 8.93
N PRO A 8 14.03 -11.17 9.68
CA PRO A 8 14.43 -10.80 11.03
C PRO A 8 14.60 -12.03 11.93
N PRO A 9 15.44 -11.93 12.98
CA PRO A 9 15.46 -12.96 14.03
C PRO A 9 14.04 -13.16 14.57
N ASN A 10 13.56 -14.41 14.64
CA ASN A 10 12.21 -14.79 15.04
C ASN A 10 11.09 -14.55 14.02
N ALA A 11 11.39 -14.18 12.78
CA ALA A 11 10.39 -14.13 11.72
C ALA A 11 9.67 -15.48 11.55
N ARG A 12 8.36 -15.40 11.29
CA ARG A 12 7.53 -16.58 10.98
C ARG A 12 7.50 -16.88 9.50
N TYR A 13 7.77 -15.88 8.67
CA TYR A 13 7.80 -15.96 7.22
C TYR A 13 9.07 -15.36 6.65
N GLN A 14 9.49 -15.88 5.50
CA GLN A 14 10.38 -15.22 4.59
C GLN A 14 9.55 -14.67 3.43
N PHE A 15 9.78 -13.40 3.09
CA PHE A 15 9.10 -12.76 1.96
C PHE A 15 10.06 -12.51 0.81
N SER A 16 9.54 -12.65 -0.41
CA SER A 16 10.25 -12.29 -1.63
C SER A 16 9.29 -11.79 -2.69
N ILE A 17 9.79 -10.93 -3.58
CA ILE A 17 9.06 -10.49 -4.75
C ILE A 17 9.06 -11.57 -5.84
N LEU A 18 7.92 -11.75 -6.54
CA LEU A 18 7.91 -12.47 -7.79
C LEU A 18 8.38 -11.51 -8.90
N PRO A 19 9.58 -11.73 -9.49
CA PRO A 19 10.19 -10.75 -10.39
C PRO A 19 9.51 -10.74 -11.77
N GLU A 20 9.77 -9.65 -12.52
CA GLU A 20 9.42 -9.53 -13.94
C GLU A 20 7.92 -9.64 -14.27
N ILE A 21 7.04 -9.45 -13.30
CA ILE A 21 5.59 -9.38 -13.52
C ILE A 21 5.18 -7.96 -13.88
N PHE A 22 5.75 -6.97 -13.18
CA PHE A 22 5.40 -5.57 -13.34
C PHE A 22 6.61 -4.72 -13.73
N LYS A 23 6.38 -3.70 -14.58
CA LYS A 23 7.41 -2.78 -15.08
C LYS A 23 8.18 -2.08 -13.96
N GLN A 24 7.52 -1.69 -12.85
CA GLN A 24 8.16 -1.03 -11.72
C GLN A 24 9.22 -1.89 -11.02
N GLY A 25 9.21 -3.19 -11.22
CA GLY A 25 10.28 -4.10 -10.79
C GLY A 25 11.52 -4.11 -11.68
N LEU A 26 11.41 -3.61 -12.93
CA LEU A 26 12.51 -3.58 -13.88
C LEU A 26 13.49 -2.43 -13.57
N PRO A 27 14.81 -2.68 -13.69
CA PRO A 27 15.83 -1.66 -13.41
C PRO A 27 15.66 -0.37 -14.23
N ASP A 28 15.22 -0.51 -15.49
CA ASP A 28 15.13 0.60 -16.45
C ASP A 28 13.82 1.39 -16.35
N THR A 29 12.88 0.98 -15.50
CA THR A 29 11.65 1.76 -15.30
C THR A 29 11.92 2.92 -14.37
N ASP A 30 11.79 4.13 -14.89
CA ASP A 30 11.93 5.37 -14.13
C ASP A 30 10.66 5.66 -13.32
N ALA A 31 10.80 5.77 -12.00
CA ALA A 31 9.70 6.02 -11.09
C ALA A 31 9.11 7.43 -11.26
N ASP A 32 9.92 8.41 -11.67
CA ASP A 32 9.49 9.81 -11.80
C ASP A 32 8.60 10.03 -13.03
N THR A 33 8.72 9.17 -14.05
CA THR A 33 7.95 9.25 -15.29
C THR A 33 6.90 8.14 -15.44
N PHE A 34 6.89 7.15 -14.54
CA PHE A 34 5.96 6.04 -14.61
C PHE A 34 4.52 6.46 -14.30
N ASP A 35 3.64 6.28 -15.27
CA ASP A 35 2.20 6.54 -15.16
C ASP A 35 1.41 5.22 -15.14
N TYR A 36 1.05 4.78 -13.95
CA TYR A 36 0.32 3.52 -13.76
C TYR A 36 -0.99 3.44 -14.56
N ALA A 37 -1.66 4.57 -14.77
CA ALA A 37 -2.93 4.62 -15.49
C ALA A 37 -2.76 4.40 -17.00
N LYS A 38 -1.63 4.85 -17.57
CA LYS A 38 -1.30 4.67 -18.99
C LYS A 38 -0.56 3.36 -19.27
N GLU A 39 0.10 2.83 -18.27
CA GLU A 39 1.01 1.67 -18.39
C GLU A 39 0.32 0.33 -18.05
N ASN A 40 -1.02 0.25 -18.15
CA ASN A 40 -1.79 -0.94 -17.77
C ASN A 40 -1.44 -1.46 -16.36
N PHE A 41 -1.32 -0.53 -15.40
CA PHE A 41 -0.89 -0.81 -14.02
C PHE A 41 0.51 -1.45 -13.91
N GLY A 42 1.32 -1.27 -14.93
CA GLY A 42 2.66 -1.82 -15.05
C GLY A 42 2.72 -3.30 -15.44
N LEU A 43 1.60 -3.97 -15.67
CA LEU A 43 1.60 -5.39 -16.03
C LEU A 43 2.35 -5.62 -17.35
N ILE A 44 3.37 -6.47 -17.31
CA ILE A 44 4.18 -6.81 -18.48
C ILE A 44 3.43 -7.86 -19.31
N PRO A 45 3.12 -7.59 -20.60
CA PRO A 45 2.52 -8.58 -21.49
C PRO A 45 3.41 -9.81 -21.63
N ARG A 46 2.86 -10.99 -21.30
CA ARG A 46 3.61 -12.25 -21.37
C ARG A 46 2.69 -13.47 -21.45
N ALA A 47 3.21 -14.61 -21.85
CA ALA A 47 2.59 -15.90 -21.64
C ALA A 47 2.88 -16.39 -20.22
N TYR A 48 1.88 -17.02 -19.58
CA TYR A 48 2.04 -17.66 -18.27
C TYR A 48 2.04 -19.19 -18.43
N PRO A 49 2.78 -19.93 -17.58
CA PRO A 49 2.74 -21.40 -17.58
C PRO A 49 1.32 -21.98 -17.41
N SER A 50 0.43 -21.25 -16.77
CA SER A 50 -0.98 -21.61 -16.54
C SER A 50 -1.88 -21.38 -17.73
N ASP A 51 -1.45 -20.72 -18.79
CA ASP A 51 -2.30 -20.41 -19.97
C ASP A 51 -2.86 -21.68 -20.62
N GLY A 52 -2.09 -22.77 -20.64
CA GLY A 52 -2.52 -24.04 -21.19
C GLY A 52 -3.66 -24.75 -20.45
N THR A 53 -3.99 -24.30 -19.24
CA THR A 53 -5.11 -24.80 -18.42
C THR A 53 -6.33 -23.88 -18.46
N MET A 54 -6.25 -22.75 -19.16
CA MET A 54 -7.30 -21.74 -19.23
C MET A 54 -8.15 -21.93 -20.50
N GLU A 55 -9.46 -22.03 -20.32
CA GLU A 55 -10.38 -22.06 -21.44
C GLU A 55 -10.41 -20.71 -22.17
N ASP A 56 -10.46 -20.72 -23.49
CA ASP A 56 -10.55 -19.54 -24.35
C ASP A 56 -9.51 -18.46 -24.04
N VAL A 57 -8.27 -18.87 -23.77
CA VAL A 57 -7.16 -17.98 -23.37
C VAL A 57 -6.97 -16.78 -24.32
N GLU A 58 -7.21 -16.96 -25.62
CA GLU A 58 -7.09 -15.92 -26.65
C GLU A 58 -8.12 -14.79 -26.48
N SER A 59 -9.23 -15.06 -25.79
CA SER A 59 -10.26 -14.07 -25.49
C SER A 59 -10.04 -13.33 -24.17
N LYS A 60 -9.08 -13.77 -23.38
CA LYS A 60 -8.82 -13.23 -22.05
C LYS A 60 -7.90 -12.01 -22.08
N THR A 61 -8.21 -11.02 -21.24
CA THR A 61 -7.31 -9.89 -21.05
C THR A 61 -6.01 -10.32 -20.38
N PRO A 62 -4.92 -9.54 -20.50
CA PRO A 62 -3.68 -9.83 -19.77
C PRO A 62 -3.89 -9.97 -18.26
N TRP A 63 -4.81 -9.19 -17.67
CA TRP A 63 -5.11 -9.26 -16.24
C TRP A 63 -5.88 -10.51 -15.82
N GLN A 64 -6.80 -10.99 -16.65
CA GLN A 64 -7.49 -12.27 -16.41
C GLN A 64 -6.52 -13.45 -16.45
N ARG A 65 -5.58 -13.43 -17.41
CA ARG A 65 -4.51 -14.45 -17.49
C ARG A 65 -3.56 -14.37 -16.28
N PHE A 66 -3.22 -13.16 -15.84
CA PHE A 66 -2.43 -12.95 -14.63
C PHE A 66 -3.18 -13.44 -13.36
N GLU A 67 -4.46 -13.12 -13.21
CA GLU A 67 -5.29 -13.63 -12.12
C GLU A 67 -5.29 -15.16 -12.07
N HIS A 68 -5.52 -15.80 -13.23
CA HIS A 68 -5.46 -17.26 -13.34
C HIS A 68 -4.09 -17.81 -12.97
N TYR A 69 -3.02 -17.11 -13.33
CA TYR A 69 -1.66 -17.48 -12.95
C TYR A 69 -1.44 -17.42 -11.43
N VAL A 70 -1.86 -16.36 -10.77
CA VAL A 70 -1.74 -16.24 -9.29
C VAL A 70 -2.51 -17.36 -8.59
N LYS A 71 -3.76 -17.61 -8.99
CA LYS A 71 -4.56 -18.71 -8.46
C LYS A 71 -3.92 -20.08 -8.69
N THR A 72 -3.31 -20.28 -9.85
CA THR A 72 -2.58 -21.52 -10.16
C THR A 72 -1.31 -21.66 -9.32
N LEU A 73 -0.59 -20.58 -9.07
CA LEU A 73 0.56 -20.59 -8.15
C LEU A 73 0.13 -21.03 -6.74
N ASN A 74 -0.95 -20.47 -6.20
CA ASN A 74 -1.45 -20.84 -4.88
C ASN A 74 -1.99 -22.26 -4.84
N GLY A 75 -2.71 -22.69 -5.89
CA GLY A 75 -3.24 -24.07 -5.97
C GLY A 75 -2.16 -25.15 -6.08
N ASN A 76 -0.97 -24.81 -6.54
CA ASN A 76 0.17 -25.74 -6.69
C ASN A 76 1.31 -25.44 -5.67
N ALA A 77 1.10 -24.49 -4.76
CA ALA A 77 2.11 -24.11 -3.79
C ALA A 77 2.41 -25.25 -2.79
N GLU A 78 3.66 -25.35 -2.39
CA GLU A 78 4.04 -26.24 -1.28
C GLU A 78 3.39 -25.75 0.04
N GLU A 79 3.17 -26.66 0.97
CA GLU A 79 2.62 -26.32 2.27
C GLU A 79 3.42 -25.19 2.96
N GLY A 80 2.73 -24.17 3.40
CA GLY A 80 3.33 -22.99 4.01
C GLY A 80 3.84 -21.93 3.03
N THR A 81 3.61 -22.12 1.73
CA THR A 81 3.91 -21.09 0.69
C THR A 81 2.60 -20.48 0.18
N GLU A 82 2.55 -19.16 0.12
CA GLU A 82 1.44 -18.38 -0.43
C GLU A 82 1.93 -17.24 -1.30
N TYR A 83 1.08 -16.84 -2.27
CA TYR A 83 1.32 -15.69 -3.14
C TYR A 83 0.17 -14.70 -2.99
N LYS A 84 0.50 -13.44 -2.70
CA LYS A 84 -0.48 -12.36 -2.62
C LYS A 84 -0.10 -11.21 -3.55
N VAL A 85 -1.10 -10.61 -4.18
CA VAL A 85 -0.96 -9.38 -4.98
C VAL A 85 -1.29 -8.21 -4.06
N LEU A 86 -0.33 -7.34 -3.83
CA LEU A 86 -0.52 -6.13 -3.03
C LEU A 86 -0.60 -4.92 -3.96
N TYR A 87 -1.73 -4.22 -3.93
CA TYR A 87 -1.90 -2.91 -4.56
C TYR A 87 -1.48 -1.83 -3.56
N LEU A 88 -0.27 -1.29 -3.73
CA LEU A 88 0.32 -0.31 -2.83
C LEU A 88 -0.03 1.10 -3.30
N GLY A 89 -0.92 1.78 -2.60
CA GLY A 89 -1.36 3.13 -2.89
C GLY A 89 -0.81 4.16 -1.90
N ARG A 90 -0.19 5.24 -2.41
CA ARG A 90 0.19 6.39 -1.61
C ARG A 90 -1.00 7.35 -1.48
N HIS A 91 -1.20 7.91 -0.28
CA HIS A 91 -2.22 8.95 -0.06
C HIS A 91 -2.06 10.13 -1.03
N GLY A 92 -3.15 10.84 -1.31
CA GLY A 92 -3.15 12.11 -2.05
C GLY A 92 -2.38 13.20 -1.31
N GLN A 93 -2.09 14.33 -1.98
CA GLN A 93 -1.38 15.45 -1.38
C GLN A 93 -2.06 15.89 -0.07
N GLY A 94 -1.32 15.87 1.03
CA GLY A 94 -1.76 16.41 2.31
C GLY A 94 -1.16 17.79 2.59
N TYR A 95 -1.72 18.52 3.57
CA TYR A 95 -1.22 19.83 3.96
C TYR A 95 0.25 19.81 4.40
N HIS A 96 0.73 18.72 4.99
CA HIS A 96 2.15 18.54 5.31
C HIS A 96 3.05 18.54 4.06
N ASN A 97 2.60 17.98 2.94
CA ASN A 97 3.35 18.00 1.68
C ASN A 97 3.48 19.42 1.12
N VAL A 98 2.42 20.21 1.24
CA VAL A 98 2.43 21.63 0.86
C VAL A 98 3.39 22.43 1.75
N ALA A 99 3.36 22.18 3.06
CA ALA A 99 4.26 22.84 4.01
C ALA A 99 5.72 22.48 3.74
N GLU A 100 6.05 21.18 3.56
CA GLU A 100 7.40 20.75 3.20
C GLU A 100 7.88 21.40 1.89
N SER A 101 7.03 21.44 0.86
CA SER A 101 7.36 22.10 -0.42
C SER A 101 7.61 23.60 -0.26
N ARG A 102 6.86 24.27 0.63
CA ARG A 102 6.99 25.70 0.92
C ARG A 102 8.30 26.04 1.62
N TYR A 103 8.64 25.28 2.66
CA TYR A 103 9.79 25.55 3.51
C TYR A 103 11.07 24.89 3.03
N GLY A 104 10.96 23.89 2.16
CA GLY A 104 12.05 23.00 1.74
C GLY A 104 12.36 21.95 2.79
N THR A 105 12.74 20.73 2.32
CA THR A 105 12.92 19.55 3.16
C THR A 105 13.83 19.80 4.37
N LYS A 106 14.95 20.54 4.18
CA LYS A 106 15.87 20.79 5.29
C LYS A 106 15.21 21.57 6.45
N LEU A 107 14.53 22.67 6.15
CA LEU A 107 13.89 23.49 7.19
C LEU A 107 12.63 22.82 7.75
N TRP A 108 11.97 22.02 6.91
CA TRP A 108 10.88 21.14 7.33
C TRP A 108 11.37 20.18 8.43
N ASP A 109 12.39 19.37 8.16
CA ASP A 109 12.93 18.38 9.09
C ASP A 109 13.52 19.01 10.37
N ASP A 110 14.24 20.14 10.22
CA ASP A 110 14.91 20.79 11.34
C ASP A 110 13.93 21.49 12.29
N TYR A 111 12.78 22.00 11.80
CA TYR A 111 11.90 22.83 12.59
C TYR A 111 10.41 22.59 12.36
N TRP A 112 9.89 22.78 11.12
CA TRP A 112 8.45 22.85 10.88
C TRP A 112 7.72 21.54 11.12
N ALA A 113 8.33 20.42 10.82
CA ALA A 113 7.73 19.10 11.05
C ALA A 113 7.44 18.81 12.54
N ARG A 114 8.07 19.55 13.45
CA ARG A 114 7.82 19.46 14.91
C ARG A 114 6.69 20.36 15.39
N GLN A 115 6.25 21.30 14.56
CA GLN A 115 5.09 22.15 14.83
C GLN A 115 3.80 21.44 14.38
N GLU A 116 2.65 21.89 14.86
CA GLU A 116 1.36 21.33 14.45
C GLU A 116 0.79 22.01 13.20
N GLY A 117 1.32 23.18 12.87
CA GLY A 117 0.86 24.02 11.76
C GLY A 117 1.59 25.35 11.73
N ASP A 118 1.16 26.21 10.81
CA ASP A 118 1.54 27.61 10.69
C ASP A 118 0.28 28.50 10.54
N GLU A 119 0.45 29.76 10.16
CA GLU A 119 -0.68 30.67 9.89
C GLU A 119 -1.51 30.28 8.65
N HIS A 120 -1.03 29.34 7.82
CA HIS A 120 -1.65 28.95 6.55
C HIS A 120 -2.31 27.57 6.62
N ALA A 121 -1.79 26.64 7.43
CA ALA A 121 -2.27 25.27 7.46
C ALA A 121 -1.92 24.54 8.78
N HIS A 122 -2.75 23.55 9.10
CA HIS A 122 -2.49 22.59 10.17
C HIS A 122 -2.09 21.26 9.55
N TRP A 123 -1.02 20.63 10.07
CA TRP A 123 -0.52 19.36 9.51
C TRP A 123 -0.32 18.23 10.53
N ALA A 124 -0.60 18.44 11.81
CA ALA A 124 -0.68 17.31 12.74
C ALA A 124 -1.83 16.40 12.32
N ASP A 125 -1.54 15.10 12.04
CA ASP A 125 -2.45 14.17 11.36
C ASP A 125 -3.12 14.80 10.12
N ALA A 126 -2.30 15.31 9.20
CA ALA A 126 -2.73 16.15 8.09
C ALA A 126 -3.87 15.58 7.26
N HIS A 127 -4.83 16.43 6.94
CA HIS A 127 -5.88 16.15 5.94
C HIS A 127 -5.33 16.27 4.52
N LEU A 128 -6.10 15.76 3.54
CA LEU A 128 -5.85 16.03 2.13
C LEU A 128 -6.13 17.49 1.79
N THR A 129 -5.38 18.03 0.82
CA THR A 129 -5.73 19.25 0.12
C THR A 129 -6.76 18.96 -0.97
N GLU A 130 -7.36 19.99 -1.58
CA GLU A 130 -8.24 19.82 -2.75
C GLU A 130 -7.54 19.05 -3.89
N ILE A 131 -6.23 19.31 -4.09
CA ILE A 131 -5.41 18.56 -5.06
C ILE A 131 -5.31 17.09 -4.63
N GLY A 132 -5.08 16.82 -3.34
CA GLY A 132 -5.00 15.46 -2.83
C GLY A 132 -6.32 14.69 -2.93
N GLU A 133 -7.45 15.36 -2.70
CA GLU A 133 -8.77 14.77 -2.94
C GLU A 133 -9.00 14.46 -4.43
N GLN A 134 -8.58 15.38 -5.32
CA GLN A 134 -8.68 15.12 -6.76
C GLN A 134 -7.81 13.94 -7.18
N GLN A 135 -6.58 13.85 -6.68
CA GLN A 135 -5.71 12.69 -6.92
C GLN A 135 -6.37 11.37 -6.50
N ALA A 136 -7.06 11.34 -5.35
CA ALA A 136 -7.80 10.16 -4.92
C ALA A 136 -9.02 9.84 -5.81
N ARG A 137 -9.70 10.85 -6.33
CA ARG A 137 -10.77 10.68 -7.34
C ARG A 137 -10.22 10.20 -8.69
N ASP A 138 -9.01 10.61 -9.07
CA ASP A 138 -8.34 10.11 -10.29
C ASP A 138 -8.00 8.62 -10.14
N VAL A 139 -7.57 8.18 -8.94
CA VAL A 139 -7.42 6.76 -8.61
C VAL A 139 -8.76 6.02 -8.75
N ASN A 140 -9.88 6.60 -8.29
CA ASN A 140 -11.20 6.00 -8.48
C ASN A 140 -11.54 5.84 -9.96
N THR A 141 -11.29 6.87 -10.75
CA THR A 141 -11.53 6.84 -12.20
C THR A 141 -10.69 5.76 -12.88
N PHE A 142 -9.43 5.65 -12.49
CA PHE A 142 -8.55 4.57 -12.96
C PHE A 142 -9.13 3.19 -12.61
N TRP A 143 -9.53 2.96 -11.35
CA TRP A 143 -10.09 1.67 -10.92
C TRP A 143 -11.37 1.31 -11.67
N ARG A 144 -12.27 2.28 -11.96
CA ARG A 144 -13.47 2.04 -12.77
C ARG A 144 -13.11 1.46 -14.14
N THR A 145 -12.17 2.09 -14.84
CA THR A 145 -11.71 1.64 -16.16
C THR A 145 -10.95 0.31 -16.05
N ALA A 146 -10.08 0.16 -15.06
CA ALA A 146 -9.28 -1.05 -14.85
C ALA A 146 -10.17 -2.28 -14.58
N LEU A 147 -11.19 -2.14 -13.75
CA LEU A 147 -12.17 -3.21 -13.48
C LEU A 147 -13.04 -3.51 -14.70
N ALA A 148 -13.56 -2.47 -15.37
CA ALA A 148 -14.51 -2.64 -16.48
C ALA A 148 -13.84 -3.16 -17.75
N ASP A 149 -12.70 -2.62 -18.15
CA ASP A 149 -12.08 -2.85 -19.45
C ASP A 149 -10.92 -3.84 -19.37
N ALA A 150 -9.92 -3.56 -18.54
CA ALA A 150 -8.75 -4.42 -18.41
C ALA A 150 -9.03 -5.70 -17.60
N LYS A 151 -10.14 -5.74 -16.86
CA LYS A 151 -10.50 -6.84 -15.95
C LYS A 151 -9.43 -7.07 -14.87
N VAL A 152 -8.87 -5.98 -14.34
CA VAL A 152 -8.00 -6.04 -13.17
C VAL A 152 -8.78 -6.66 -12.02
N PRO A 153 -8.26 -7.66 -11.31
CA PRO A 153 -8.93 -8.20 -10.13
C PRO A 153 -9.17 -7.12 -9.08
N ALA A 154 -10.42 -6.96 -8.64
CA ALA A 154 -10.72 -6.06 -7.54
C ALA A 154 -9.99 -6.51 -6.27
N PRO A 155 -9.52 -5.58 -5.43
CA PRO A 155 -9.07 -5.96 -4.10
C PRO A 155 -10.18 -6.71 -3.34
N GLU A 156 -9.79 -7.76 -2.65
CA GLU A 156 -10.67 -8.58 -1.81
C GLU A 156 -10.65 -8.08 -0.37
N THR A 157 -9.49 -7.51 0.05
CA THR A 157 -9.31 -6.84 1.33
C THR A 157 -8.71 -5.46 1.11
N TYR A 158 -9.12 -4.51 1.94
CA TYR A 158 -8.64 -3.13 1.92
C TYR A 158 -8.04 -2.79 3.29
N TYR A 159 -6.73 -2.63 3.36
CA TYR A 159 -6.05 -2.12 4.54
C TYR A 159 -5.66 -0.66 4.35
N THR A 160 -5.81 0.15 5.37
CA THR A 160 -5.43 1.56 5.35
C THR A 160 -4.65 1.96 6.60
N SER A 161 -3.70 2.86 6.43
CA SER A 161 -3.07 3.56 7.54
C SER A 161 -4.13 4.29 8.37
N PRO A 162 -3.92 4.43 9.69
CA PRO A 162 -4.83 5.14 10.57
C PRO A 162 -4.79 6.67 10.42
N PHE A 163 -3.88 7.22 9.60
CA PHE A 163 -3.77 8.67 9.40
C PHE A 163 -4.86 9.20 8.49
N TYR A 164 -5.40 10.37 8.88
CA TYR A 164 -6.60 10.94 8.26
C TYR A 164 -6.50 11.05 6.73
N ARG A 165 -5.35 11.48 6.20
CA ARG A 165 -5.07 11.54 4.75
C ARG A 165 -5.23 10.21 4.01
N CYS A 166 -4.86 9.10 4.66
CA CYS A 166 -5.02 7.76 4.07
C CYS A 166 -6.47 7.30 4.13
N LEU A 167 -7.18 7.58 5.22
CA LEU A 167 -8.60 7.28 5.36
C LEU A 167 -9.41 8.03 4.29
N GLN A 168 -9.16 9.33 4.09
CA GLN A 168 -9.77 10.11 3.02
C GLN A 168 -9.44 9.55 1.64
N THR A 169 -8.15 9.23 1.39
CA THR A 169 -7.73 8.67 0.10
C THR A 169 -8.43 7.35 -0.19
N ALA A 170 -8.45 6.40 0.75
CA ALA A 170 -9.12 5.12 0.55
C ALA A 170 -10.62 5.29 0.28
N SER A 171 -11.30 6.17 1.04
CA SER A 171 -12.71 6.48 0.83
C SER A 171 -12.98 7.02 -0.58
N LEU A 172 -12.23 8.05 -1.00
CA LEU A 172 -12.41 8.68 -2.30
C LEU A 172 -12.03 7.75 -3.47
N SER A 173 -11.08 6.85 -3.27
CA SER A 173 -10.62 5.92 -4.30
C SER A 173 -11.55 4.72 -4.51
N PHE A 174 -12.23 4.23 -3.48
CA PHE A 174 -12.91 2.93 -3.56
C PHE A 174 -14.41 2.95 -3.25
N SER A 175 -14.92 3.88 -2.42
CA SER A 175 -16.30 3.79 -1.88
C SER A 175 -17.41 3.84 -2.92
N SER A 176 -17.14 4.39 -4.11
CA SER A 176 -18.13 4.54 -5.18
C SER A 176 -17.88 3.62 -6.38
N LEU A 177 -17.02 2.61 -6.24
CA LEU A 177 -16.77 1.60 -7.26
C LEU A 177 -17.91 0.58 -7.28
N ASP A 178 -18.21 0.07 -8.48
CA ASP A 178 -19.06 -1.10 -8.66
C ASP A 178 -18.24 -2.36 -8.40
N LEU A 179 -18.22 -2.77 -7.12
CA LEU A 179 -17.46 -3.92 -6.66
C LEU A 179 -18.34 -5.16 -6.56
N PRO A 180 -17.76 -6.37 -6.67
CA PRO A 180 -18.50 -7.61 -6.41
C PRO A 180 -19.20 -7.59 -5.07
N ALA A 181 -20.44 -8.06 -5.00
CA ALA A 181 -21.25 -8.01 -3.79
C ALA A 181 -20.67 -8.82 -2.61
N ASP A 182 -19.88 -9.84 -2.92
CA ASP A 182 -19.13 -10.65 -1.96
C ASP A 182 -17.80 -10.03 -1.50
N ARG A 183 -17.39 -8.92 -2.11
CA ARG A 183 -16.13 -8.20 -1.84
C ARG A 183 -16.36 -6.68 -1.74
N PRO A 184 -17.23 -6.23 -0.82
CA PRO A 184 -17.53 -4.81 -0.68
C PRO A 184 -16.32 -4.04 -0.15
N PHE A 185 -16.30 -2.72 -0.39
CA PHE A 185 -15.31 -1.86 0.23
C PHE A 185 -15.57 -1.71 1.74
N VAL A 186 -14.92 -2.52 2.54
CA VAL A 186 -14.95 -2.44 4.01
C VAL A 186 -13.49 -2.37 4.51
N PRO A 187 -12.89 -1.17 4.57
CA PRO A 187 -11.48 -1.05 4.91
C PRO A 187 -11.20 -1.33 6.38
N VAL A 188 -10.09 -2.02 6.61
CA VAL A 188 -9.54 -2.28 7.94
C VAL A 188 -8.38 -1.33 8.21
N VAL A 189 -8.48 -0.57 9.29
CA VAL A 189 -7.44 0.35 9.74
C VAL A 189 -6.37 -0.45 10.49
N LYS A 190 -5.13 -0.40 9.97
CA LYS A 190 -3.95 -1.10 10.52
C LYS A 190 -2.92 -0.09 11.03
N GLU A 191 -2.65 -0.12 12.34
CA GLU A 191 -1.64 0.77 12.96
C GLU A 191 -0.25 0.61 12.33
N LEU A 192 0.11 -0.61 11.93
CA LEU A 192 1.41 -0.88 11.32
C LEU A 192 1.58 -0.23 9.93
N LEU A 193 0.50 0.16 9.24
CA LEU A 193 0.56 0.91 7.98
C LEU A 193 0.85 2.41 8.16
N ARG A 194 1.13 2.87 9.39
CA ARG A 194 1.50 4.26 9.66
C ARG A 194 2.79 4.67 8.94
N GLU A 195 3.00 5.98 8.73
CA GLU A 195 4.26 6.52 8.19
C GLU A 195 5.41 6.33 9.20
N THR A 196 6.62 6.74 8.84
CA THR A 196 7.80 6.70 9.71
C THR A 196 7.47 7.31 11.07
N ASN A 197 7.64 6.54 12.12
CA ASN A 197 7.16 6.93 13.45
C ASN A 197 8.05 8.00 14.13
N GLY A 198 7.39 8.89 14.88
CA GLY A 198 8.03 9.84 15.79
C GLY A 198 8.48 11.16 15.15
N VAL A 199 8.78 12.15 15.98
CA VAL A 199 9.30 13.49 15.71
C VAL A 199 8.34 14.37 14.89
N HIS A 200 7.95 13.99 13.68
CA HIS A 200 7.05 14.79 12.83
C HIS A 200 5.62 14.68 13.35
N THR A 201 4.96 15.82 13.58
CA THR A 201 3.59 15.85 14.07
C THR A 201 2.58 15.34 13.04
N CYS A 202 2.88 15.47 11.75
CA CYS A 202 2.08 14.89 10.67
C CYS A 202 2.05 13.36 10.69
N ASP A 203 2.97 12.74 11.44
CA ASP A 203 3.07 11.30 11.64
C ASP A 203 2.63 10.89 13.06
N ARG A 204 1.89 11.77 13.76
CA ARG A 204 1.18 11.50 15.01
C ARG A 204 -0.30 11.32 14.72
N ARG A 205 -0.82 10.14 14.96
CA ARG A 205 -2.22 9.78 14.68
C ARG A 205 -3.20 10.55 15.56
N GLY A 206 -4.30 11.00 14.99
CA GLY A 206 -5.46 11.49 15.72
C GLY A 206 -6.12 10.41 16.59
N ALA A 207 -7.13 10.80 17.38
CA ALA A 207 -7.88 9.89 18.25
C ALA A 207 -8.66 8.83 17.44
N SER A 208 -8.69 7.57 17.88
CA SER A 208 -9.44 6.51 17.20
C SER A 208 -10.95 6.75 17.20
N SER A 209 -11.48 7.52 18.17
CA SER A 209 -12.87 7.97 18.19
C SER A 209 -13.22 8.90 17.03
N ILE A 210 -12.28 9.72 16.54
CA ILE A 210 -12.45 10.56 15.34
C ILE A 210 -12.59 9.64 14.11
N ILE A 211 -11.76 8.63 14.00
CA ILE A 211 -11.85 7.66 12.88
C ILE A 211 -13.23 6.99 12.88
N ARG A 212 -13.71 6.50 14.02
CA ARG A 212 -15.04 5.87 14.13
C ARG A 212 -16.17 6.83 13.76
N LYS A 213 -16.04 8.11 14.13
CA LYS A 213 -17.04 9.13 13.85
C LYS A 213 -17.09 9.50 12.37
N ASP A 214 -15.93 9.77 11.77
CA ASP A 214 -15.84 10.37 10.44
C ASP A 214 -15.81 9.29 9.33
N PHE A 215 -15.40 8.06 9.68
CA PHE A 215 -15.34 6.89 8.78
C PHE A 215 -16.08 5.69 9.39
N PRO A 216 -17.40 5.77 9.61
CA PRO A 216 -18.17 4.75 10.35
C PRO A 216 -18.19 3.38 9.66
N MET A 217 -17.84 3.30 8.37
CA MET A 217 -17.75 2.05 7.61
C MET A 217 -16.40 1.34 7.81
N TYR A 218 -15.42 1.98 8.44
CA TYR A 218 -14.09 1.43 8.62
C TYR A 218 -14.02 0.56 9.87
N VAL A 219 -13.39 -0.59 9.73
CA VAL A 219 -13.13 -1.49 10.84
C VAL A 219 -11.76 -1.16 11.45
N LEU A 220 -11.72 -0.80 12.71
CA LEU A 220 -10.46 -0.59 13.39
C LEU A 220 -9.93 -1.95 13.86
N GLU A 221 -8.63 -2.20 13.65
CA GLU A 221 -8.01 -3.42 14.16
C GLU A 221 -8.21 -3.54 15.69
N LYS A 222 -8.24 -4.78 16.16
CA LYS A 222 -8.44 -5.06 17.58
C LYS A 222 -7.30 -4.48 18.41
N GLY A 223 -7.66 -3.68 19.42
CA GLY A 223 -6.68 -3.11 20.36
C GLY A 223 -6.09 -1.78 19.91
N LEU A 224 -6.54 -1.19 18.77
CA LEU A 224 -6.11 0.16 18.41
C LEU A 224 -6.41 1.15 19.55
N PRO A 225 -5.41 1.77 20.17
CA PRO A 225 -5.62 2.65 21.32
C PRO A 225 -6.32 3.96 20.91
N GLU A 226 -6.96 4.62 21.88
CA GLU A 226 -7.64 5.90 21.63
C GLU A 226 -6.66 6.97 21.14
N THR A 227 -5.53 7.12 21.82
CA THR A 227 -4.48 8.06 21.45
C THR A 227 -3.28 7.35 20.84
N ASP A 228 -2.43 8.08 20.13
CA ASP A 228 -1.19 7.55 19.58
C ASP A 228 -0.15 7.34 20.70
N VAL A 229 -0.07 6.12 21.17
CA VAL A 229 0.89 5.71 22.23
C VAL A 229 2.26 5.34 21.69
N SER A 230 2.40 5.20 20.39
CA SER A 230 3.65 4.79 19.72
C SER A 230 4.50 5.98 19.31
N TRP A 231 3.87 7.12 19.06
CA TRP A 231 4.57 8.32 18.62
C TRP A 231 5.31 9.01 19.77
N THR A 232 6.53 9.47 19.52
CA THR A 232 7.30 10.27 20.47
C THR A 232 7.93 11.48 19.79
N PRO A 233 8.08 12.63 20.49
CA PRO A 233 8.64 13.85 19.91
C PRO A 233 10.16 13.79 19.72
N ASP A 234 10.86 12.84 20.36
CA ASP A 234 12.31 12.86 20.50
C ASP A 234 13.02 11.82 19.65
N ARG A 235 12.30 10.81 19.16
CA ARG A 235 12.90 9.70 18.42
C ARG A 235 12.18 9.48 17.11
N ARG A 236 12.92 9.51 15.99
CA ARG A 236 12.46 9.11 14.67
C ARG A 236 12.81 7.65 14.41
N GLU A 237 11.86 6.88 13.91
CA GLU A 237 12.07 5.52 13.43
C GLU A 237 13.11 5.50 12.31
N THR A 238 14.04 4.57 12.37
CA THR A 238 15.05 4.39 11.31
C THR A 238 14.46 3.61 10.12
N PRO A 239 15.03 3.74 8.91
CA PRO A 239 14.58 2.95 7.76
C PRO A 239 14.61 1.43 8.01
N VAL A 240 15.56 0.94 8.78
CA VAL A 240 15.66 -0.49 9.14
C VAL A 240 14.52 -0.90 10.06
N GLU A 241 14.22 -0.10 11.08
CA GLU A 241 13.09 -0.36 11.99
C GLU A 241 11.76 -0.32 11.26
N HIS A 242 11.59 0.61 10.31
CA HIS A 242 10.40 0.68 9.47
C HIS A 242 10.24 -0.59 8.63
N ILE A 243 11.30 -1.06 7.95
CA ILE A 243 11.29 -2.33 7.20
C ILE A 243 10.91 -3.51 8.11
N LEU A 244 11.45 -3.57 9.32
CA LEU A 244 11.11 -4.61 10.29
C LEU A 244 9.64 -4.54 10.73
N ARG A 245 9.09 -3.35 10.91
CA ARG A 245 7.68 -3.14 11.21
C ARG A 245 6.77 -3.62 10.07
N GLU A 246 7.12 -3.29 8.82
CA GLU A 246 6.35 -3.74 7.67
C GLU A 246 6.50 -5.26 7.45
N HIS A 247 7.62 -5.85 7.81
CA HIS A 247 7.76 -7.31 7.82
C HIS A 247 6.74 -7.95 8.81
N VAL A 248 6.57 -7.38 10.00
CA VAL A 248 5.56 -7.84 10.97
C VAL A 248 4.12 -7.67 10.43
N LEU A 249 3.84 -6.55 9.74
CA LEU A 249 2.55 -6.35 9.07
C LEU A 249 2.29 -7.46 8.04
N LEU A 250 3.27 -7.73 7.17
CA LEU A 250 3.16 -8.78 6.16
C LEU A 250 2.94 -10.16 6.81
N GLU A 251 3.61 -10.46 7.94
CA GLU A 251 3.36 -11.70 8.69
C GLU A 251 1.91 -11.81 9.20
N GLN A 252 1.32 -10.70 9.66
CA GLN A 252 -0.10 -10.70 10.05
C GLN A 252 -1.00 -10.94 8.85
N VAL A 253 -0.75 -10.24 7.73
CA VAL A 253 -1.54 -10.38 6.50
C VAL A 253 -1.48 -11.80 5.96
N PHE A 254 -0.29 -12.41 5.89
CA PHE A 254 -0.15 -13.79 5.40
C PHE A 254 -0.67 -14.85 6.36
N ALA A 255 -0.76 -14.56 7.66
CA ALA A 255 -1.27 -15.49 8.64
C ALA A 255 -2.80 -15.42 8.85
N GLU A 256 -3.41 -14.27 8.58
CA GLU A 256 -4.78 -13.96 8.99
C GLU A 256 -5.74 -13.68 7.82
N ASP A 257 -5.22 -13.30 6.66
CA ASP A 257 -6.04 -12.95 5.49
C ASP A 257 -5.91 -14.04 4.41
N GLU A 258 -7.01 -14.71 4.11
CA GLU A 258 -7.06 -15.78 3.10
C GLU A 258 -7.12 -15.24 1.65
N HIS A 259 -7.32 -13.93 1.48
CA HIS A 259 -7.45 -13.31 0.16
C HIS A 259 -6.11 -13.15 -0.55
N GLU A 260 -6.17 -13.19 -1.89
CA GLU A 260 -5.01 -13.10 -2.77
C GLU A 260 -4.73 -11.66 -3.25
N PHE A 261 -5.78 -10.85 -3.43
CA PHE A 261 -5.69 -9.49 -3.96
C PHE A 261 -6.03 -8.47 -2.87
N ILE A 262 -5.03 -7.75 -2.41
CA ILE A 262 -5.13 -6.90 -1.21
C ILE A 262 -4.69 -5.48 -1.54
N SER A 263 -5.45 -4.48 -1.11
CA SER A 263 -5.08 -3.07 -1.25
C SER A 263 -4.53 -2.51 0.05
N PHE A 264 -3.38 -1.82 -0.04
CA PHE A 264 -2.81 -0.99 1.03
C PHE A 264 -2.91 0.47 0.63
N THR A 265 -3.57 1.29 1.45
CA THR A 265 -3.52 2.75 1.33
C THR A 265 -2.63 3.29 2.43
N ALA A 266 -1.45 3.77 2.04
CA ALA A 266 -0.37 4.10 2.97
C ALA A 266 0.44 5.35 2.53
N HIS A 267 1.70 5.38 2.86
CA HIS A 267 2.59 6.53 2.74
C HIS A 267 3.84 6.18 1.93
N SER A 268 4.60 7.19 1.50
CA SER A 268 5.84 6.96 0.74
C SER A 268 6.88 6.16 1.51
N GLY A 269 7.07 6.47 2.80
CA GLY A 269 8.00 5.74 3.66
C GLY A 269 7.56 4.29 3.91
N THR A 270 6.27 4.11 4.21
CA THR A 270 5.66 2.79 4.41
C THR A 270 5.77 1.92 3.17
N ILE A 271 5.43 2.46 1.99
CA ILE A 271 5.55 1.72 0.72
C ILE A 271 7.02 1.34 0.45
N ALA A 272 7.96 2.29 0.66
CA ALA A 272 9.38 1.99 0.52
C ALA A 272 9.85 0.90 1.49
N ALA A 273 9.31 0.87 2.72
CA ALA A 273 9.61 -0.15 3.72
C ALA A 273 9.01 -1.52 3.35
N VAL A 274 7.76 -1.58 2.85
CA VAL A 274 7.15 -2.80 2.30
C VAL A 274 7.98 -3.35 1.15
N LEU A 275 8.35 -2.50 0.18
CA LEU A 275 9.22 -2.89 -0.95
C LEU A 275 10.56 -3.43 -0.44
N GLY A 276 11.14 -2.80 0.58
CA GLY A 276 12.38 -3.28 1.23
C GLY A 276 12.21 -4.63 1.91
N ALA A 277 11.09 -4.87 2.60
CA ALA A 277 10.81 -6.11 3.31
C ALA A 277 10.66 -7.32 2.38
N VAL A 278 10.20 -7.09 1.14
CA VAL A 278 10.03 -8.16 0.13
C VAL A 278 11.18 -8.26 -0.87
N GLY A 279 12.24 -7.45 -0.71
CA GLY A 279 13.38 -7.45 -1.61
C GLY A 279 13.13 -6.81 -2.98
N HIS A 280 12.10 -5.99 -3.11
CA HIS A 280 11.86 -5.18 -4.32
C HIS A 280 12.85 -4.01 -4.39
N ARG A 281 13.17 -3.57 -5.60
CA ARG A 281 13.94 -2.33 -5.78
C ARG A 281 13.19 -1.11 -5.21
N ARG A 282 13.92 -0.05 -4.85
CA ARG A 282 13.28 1.22 -4.50
C ARG A 282 12.50 1.76 -5.69
N PHE A 283 11.26 2.14 -5.45
CA PHE A 283 10.38 2.74 -6.42
C PHE A 283 9.55 3.81 -5.72
N ALA A 284 9.87 5.08 -5.97
CA ALA A 284 9.16 6.20 -5.35
C ALA A 284 7.78 6.37 -6.02
N LEU A 285 6.75 6.60 -5.20
CA LEU A 285 5.41 6.91 -5.71
C LEU A 285 5.11 8.39 -5.47
N PRO A 286 4.57 9.11 -6.47
CA PRO A 286 3.98 10.42 -6.24
C PRO A 286 2.73 10.28 -5.35
N THR A 287 2.24 11.38 -4.78
CA THR A 287 0.95 11.42 -4.09
C THR A 287 -0.17 10.96 -5.03
N GLY A 288 -1.04 10.07 -4.56
CA GLY A 288 -2.06 9.41 -5.38
C GLY A 288 -1.53 8.32 -6.33
N GLY A 289 -0.23 8.01 -6.29
CA GLY A 289 0.35 6.91 -7.08
C GLY A 289 -0.02 5.54 -6.51
N VAL A 290 -0.20 4.56 -7.40
CA VAL A 290 -0.52 3.16 -7.02
C VAL A 290 0.30 2.21 -7.87
N ILE A 291 0.85 1.17 -7.24
CA ILE A 291 1.55 0.06 -7.94
C ILE A 291 1.16 -1.30 -7.38
N PRO A 292 1.00 -2.33 -8.22
CA PRO A 292 0.89 -3.71 -7.79
C PRO A 292 2.26 -4.37 -7.63
N ILE A 293 2.36 -5.31 -6.69
CA ILE A 293 3.47 -6.26 -6.59
C ILE A 293 2.93 -7.65 -6.28
N VAL A 294 3.66 -8.70 -6.64
CA VAL A 294 3.37 -10.07 -6.18
C VAL A 294 4.38 -10.45 -5.13
N VAL A 295 3.89 -10.76 -3.95
CA VAL A 295 4.71 -11.21 -2.82
C VAL A 295 4.52 -12.71 -2.62
N LYS A 296 5.64 -13.45 -2.58
CA LYS A 296 5.70 -14.82 -2.09
C LYS A 296 6.03 -14.79 -0.60
N GLY A 297 5.22 -15.43 0.21
CA GLY A 297 5.47 -15.69 1.62
C GLY A 297 5.73 -17.18 1.85
N GLU A 298 6.83 -17.50 2.49
CA GLU A 298 7.22 -18.86 2.84
C GLU A 298 7.29 -18.97 4.37
N LYS A 299 6.45 -19.81 4.94
CA LYS A 299 6.43 -20.04 6.38
C LYS A 299 7.68 -20.76 6.82
N LEU A 300 8.41 -20.18 7.76
CA LEU A 300 9.65 -20.76 8.27
C LEU A 300 9.30 -21.89 9.27
N ILE A 301 9.75 -23.10 8.94
CA ILE A 301 9.68 -24.25 9.84
C ILE A 301 10.72 -24.02 10.94
N ARG A 302 10.30 -24.04 12.17
CA ARG A 302 11.17 -23.97 13.36
C ARG A 302 11.10 -25.24 14.16
#